data_69d49d00b6276d940dfd06bb550b99ce
#
_entry.id   69d49d00b6276d940dfd06bb550b99ce
#
_cell.length_a   1.000
_cell.length_b   1.000
_cell.length_c   1.000
_cell.angle_alpha   90.00
_cell.angle_beta   90.00
_cell.angle_gamma   90.00
#
_symmetry.space_group_name_H-M   'P 1'
#
loop_
_entity.id
_entity.type
_entity.pdbx_description
1 polymer ?
#
loop_
_entity_poly.entity_id
_entity_poly.type
_entity_poly.pdbx_seq_one_letter_code
_entity_poly.pdbx_strand_id
1 'polypeptide(L)'
;MLVKDFITKEIPVLKSFDTAEYALALMEDFKLKHLPLLSDSAYQCLVSEKDLLALPDPSATIGEPVLFAPAISENRHLHEALAMITRYGLSLLPVVSVDGTYLGAITRD
;
A
#
# COMPACT_ATOMS: atom_id res chain seq x y z
N MET A 1 -8.74 -6.72 -19.85
CA MET A 1 -7.59 -5.91 -19.37
C MET A 1 -7.07 -6.54 -18.10
N LEU A 2 -5.79 -6.73 -18.05
CA LEU A 2 -5.15 -7.34 -16.89
C LEU A 2 -4.52 -6.28 -16.00
N VAL A 3 -4.44 -6.60 -14.72
CA VAL A 3 -3.84 -5.73 -13.70
C VAL A 3 -2.44 -5.28 -14.13
N LYS A 4 -1.63 -6.19 -14.67
CA LYS A 4 -0.24 -5.89 -15.05
C LYS A 4 -0.10 -4.76 -16.06
N ASP A 5 -1.16 -4.46 -16.83
CA ASP A 5 -1.13 -3.41 -17.85
C ASP A 5 -1.36 -2.01 -17.24
N PHE A 6 -1.72 -1.94 -15.96
CA PHE A 6 -2.11 -0.69 -15.31
C PHE A 6 -1.34 -0.40 -14.02
N ILE A 7 -0.25 -1.14 -13.77
CA ILE A 7 0.54 -0.95 -12.57
C ILE A 7 1.30 0.37 -12.62
N THR A 8 1.21 1.16 -11.55
CA THR A 8 2.10 2.30 -11.37
C THR A 8 3.19 1.96 -10.36
N LYS A 9 4.40 2.39 -10.65
CA LYS A 9 5.57 2.19 -9.77
C LYS A 9 6.00 3.48 -9.09
N GLU A 10 5.25 4.55 -9.28
CA GLU A 10 5.59 5.87 -8.75
C GLU A 10 5.09 6.10 -7.32
N ILE A 11 4.45 5.11 -6.75
CA ILE A 11 3.94 5.18 -5.38
C ILE A 11 5.09 4.95 -4.40
N PRO A 12 5.30 5.83 -3.41
CA PRO A 12 6.32 5.59 -2.40
C PRO A 12 5.93 4.40 -1.52
N VAL A 13 6.93 3.70 -1.02
CA VAL A 13 6.72 2.57 -0.13
C VAL A 13 7.33 2.87 1.24
N LEU A 14 6.84 2.18 2.26
CA LEU A 14 7.31 2.34 3.62
C LEU A 14 8.13 1.13 4.05
N LYS A 15 8.99 1.35 5.03
CA LYS A 15 9.75 0.32 5.70
C LYS A 15 9.39 0.36 7.20
N SER A 16 9.59 -0.75 7.89
CA SER A 16 9.24 -0.84 9.31
C SER A 16 9.97 0.19 10.19
N PHE A 17 11.16 0.61 9.77
CA PHE A 17 11.96 1.59 10.52
C PHE A 17 11.59 3.05 10.20
N ASP A 18 10.70 3.29 9.26
CA ASP A 18 10.20 4.64 8.99
C ASP A 18 9.30 5.10 10.12
N THR A 19 9.23 6.42 10.34
CA THR A 19 8.35 6.98 11.36
C THR A 19 6.95 7.22 10.81
N ALA A 20 5.98 7.27 11.71
CA ALA A 20 4.61 7.63 11.31
C ALA A 20 4.57 9.04 10.72
N GLU A 21 5.34 9.96 11.28
CA GLU A 21 5.45 11.34 10.81
C GLU A 21 5.92 11.38 9.35
N TYR A 22 6.96 10.61 9.02
CA TYR A 22 7.47 10.51 7.65
C TYR A 22 6.39 9.95 6.72
N ALA A 23 5.73 8.87 7.15
CA ALA A 23 4.69 8.23 6.34
C ALA A 23 3.53 9.18 6.06
N LEU A 24 3.09 9.93 7.08
CA LEU A 24 2.01 10.90 6.92
C LEU A 24 2.38 12.02 5.94
N ALA A 25 3.63 12.47 5.98
CA ALA A 25 4.12 13.47 5.03
C ALA A 25 4.08 12.96 3.60
N LEU A 26 4.48 11.70 3.37
CA LEU A 26 4.40 11.09 2.05
C LEU A 26 2.95 10.98 1.57
N MET A 27 2.04 10.59 2.45
CA MET A 27 0.62 10.48 2.09
C MET A 27 0.06 11.83 1.66
N GLU A 28 0.44 12.90 2.33
CA GLU A 28 0.01 14.24 1.95
C GLU A 28 0.58 14.64 0.60
N ASP A 29 1.87 14.41 0.40
CA ASP A 29 2.55 14.79 -0.84
C ASP A 29 1.97 14.06 -2.05
N PHE A 30 1.63 12.79 -1.90
CA PHE A 30 1.14 11.96 -3.00
C PHE A 30 -0.39 11.87 -3.06
N LYS A 31 -1.09 12.54 -2.14
CA LYS A 31 -2.55 12.53 -2.06
C LYS A 31 -3.12 11.12 -1.91
N LEU A 32 -2.49 10.32 -1.07
CA LEU A 32 -2.90 8.96 -0.79
C LEU A 32 -3.20 8.80 0.70
N LYS A 33 -4.12 7.90 1.01
CA LYS A 33 -4.48 7.57 2.39
C LYS A 33 -3.96 6.21 2.81
N HIS A 34 -3.23 5.56 1.94
CA HIS A 34 -2.63 4.26 2.17
C HIS A 34 -1.27 4.20 1.50
N LEU A 35 -0.31 3.51 2.11
CA LEU A 35 0.97 3.22 1.48
C LEU A 35 1.37 1.78 1.80
N PRO A 36 1.98 1.08 0.83
CA PRO A 36 2.44 -0.28 1.10
C PRO A 36 3.70 -0.26 1.95
N LEU A 37 3.78 -1.22 2.87
CA LEU A 37 4.96 -1.44 3.69
C LEU A 37 5.65 -2.70 3.21
N LEU A 38 6.94 -2.60 2.92
CA LEU A 38 7.72 -3.71 2.40
C LEU A 38 8.83 -4.10 3.36
N SER A 39 9.25 -5.36 3.27
CA SER A 39 10.50 -5.83 3.85
C SER A 39 11.36 -6.22 2.64
N ASP A 40 12.41 -5.46 2.37
CA ASP A 40 13.15 -5.54 1.12
C ASP A 40 12.18 -5.39 -0.05
N SER A 41 12.01 -6.41 -0.88
CA SER A 41 11.07 -6.37 -2.01
C SER A 41 9.74 -7.06 -1.71
N ALA A 42 9.59 -7.66 -0.54
CA ALA A 42 8.39 -8.41 -0.18
C ALA A 42 7.31 -7.50 0.42
N TYR A 43 6.11 -7.59 -0.13
CA TYR A 43 4.98 -6.86 0.39
C TYR A 43 4.55 -7.44 1.74
N GLN A 44 4.41 -6.57 2.75
CA GLN A 44 4.02 -6.96 4.10
C GLN A 44 2.57 -6.60 4.42
N CYS A 45 2.22 -5.34 4.24
CA CYS A 45 0.89 -4.86 4.59
C CYS A 45 0.63 -3.49 3.97
N LEU A 46 -0.61 -3.04 4.10
CA LEU A 46 -1.03 -1.72 3.65
C LEU A 46 -1.30 -0.85 4.87
N VAL A 47 -0.52 0.22 5.01
CA VAL A 47 -0.63 1.14 6.15
C VAL A 47 -1.59 2.26 5.79
N SER A 48 -2.55 2.54 6.68
CA SER A 48 -3.53 3.60 6.46
C SER A 48 -3.18 4.85 7.26
N GLU A 49 -3.60 6.01 6.73
CA GLU A 49 -3.48 7.28 7.44
C GLU A 49 -4.17 7.21 8.80
N LYS A 50 -5.34 6.59 8.83
CA LYS A 50 -6.12 6.44 10.06
C LYS A 50 -5.33 5.71 11.15
N ASP A 51 -4.66 4.63 10.79
CA ASP A 51 -3.87 3.86 11.75
C ASP A 51 -2.67 4.65 12.25
N LEU A 52 -2.03 5.41 11.36
CA LEU A 52 -0.89 6.24 11.74
C LEU A 52 -1.30 7.36 12.69
N LEU A 53 -2.44 7.98 12.45
CA LEU A 53 -2.95 9.05 13.30
C LEU A 53 -3.35 8.54 14.68
N ALA A 54 -3.63 7.25 14.81
CA ALA A 54 -3.98 6.65 16.10
C ALA A 54 -2.76 6.31 16.97
N LEU A 55 -1.54 6.38 16.40
CA LEU A 55 -0.33 6.09 17.18
C LEU A 55 -0.07 7.18 18.21
N PRO A 56 0.35 6.81 19.44
CA PRO A 56 0.57 7.81 20.48
C PRO A 56 1.77 8.70 20.24
N ASP A 57 2.76 8.24 19.49
CA ASP A 57 3.99 8.99 19.22
C ASP A 57 4.33 8.95 17.75
N PRO A 58 4.07 10.04 17.01
CA PRO A 58 4.35 10.07 15.56
C PRO A 58 5.83 10.01 15.21
N SER A 59 6.72 10.24 16.16
CA SER A 59 8.17 10.13 15.92
C SER A 59 8.69 8.71 16.10
N ALA A 60 7.86 7.81 16.63
CA ALA A 60 8.24 6.42 16.77
C ALA A 60 8.19 5.71 15.41
N THR A 61 8.93 4.62 15.29
CA THR A 61 8.91 3.83 14.07
C THR A 61 7.57 3.10 13.92
N ILE A 62 7.17 2.88 12.67
CA ILE A 62 5.92 2.19 12.37
C ILE A 62 5.97 0.75 12.89
N GLY A 63 7.14 0.12 12.80
CA GLY A 63 7.30 -1.26 13.21
C GLY A 63 6.65 -2.21 12.23
N GLU A 64 6.09 -3.28 12.74
CA GLU A 64 5.35 -4.26 11.95
C GLU A 64 3.88 -4.15 12.33
N PRO A 65 3.18 -3.16 11.75
CA PRO A 65 1.75 -3.05 12.00
C PRO A 65 1.11 -4.27 11.39
N VAL A 66 0.18 -4.79 12.10
CA VAL A 66 -0.39 -6.04 11.75
C VAL A 66 -1.52 -5.85 10.80
N LEU A 67 -1.68 -6.75 9.85
CA LEU A 67 -2.95 -7.40 9.62
C LEU A 67 -3.72 -7.07 8.38
N PHE A 68 -3.70 -5.86 7.87
CA PHE A 68 -4.44 -5.58 6.65
C PHE A 68 -3.47 -5.58 5.49
N ALA A 69 -3.51 -6.65 4.70
CA ALA A 69 -2.56 -6.83 3.61
C ALA A 69 -3.29 -7.18 2.31
N PRO A 70 -4.20 -6.30 1.85
CA PRO A 70 -4.88 -6.54 0.59
C PRO A 70 -3.88 -6.47 -0.56
N ALA A 71 -4.01 -7.37 -1.51
CA ALA A 71 -3.13 -7.41 -2.67
C ALA A 71 -3.83 -8.16 -3.79
N ILE A 72 -3.33 -7.98 -5.01
CA ILE A 72 -3.86 -8.69 -6.16
C ILE A 72 -2.71 -9.15 -7.04
N SER A 73 -2.89 -10.29 -7.70
CA SER A 73 -1.92 -10.80 -8.66
C SER A 73 -1.94 -9.99 -9.94
N GLU A 74 -0.77 -9.81 -10.55
CA GLU A 74 -0.64 -9.10 -11.81
C GLU A 74 -1.42 -9.75 -12.95
N ASN A 75 -1.75 -11.03 -12.83
CA ASN A 75 -2.45 -11.78 -13.86
C ASN A 75 -3.97 -11.77 -13.74
N ARG A 76 -4.50 -11.09 -12.72
CA ARG A 76 -5.95 -10.96 -12.55
C ARG A 76 -6.50 -9.86 -13.44
N HIS A 77 -7.82 -9.85 -13.61
CA HIS A 77 -8.48 -8.81 -14.39
C HIS A 77 -8.54 -7.49 -13.63
N LEU A 78 -8.41 -6.39 -14.36
CA LEU A 78 -8.45 -5.06 -13.76
C LEU A 78 -9.74 -4.82 -12.98
N HIS A 79 -10.89 -5.31 -13.46
CA HIS A 79 -12.15 -5.07 -12.75
C HIS A 79 -12.17 -5.72 -11.36
N GLU A 80 -11.43 -6.80 -11.14
CA GLU A 80 -11.32 -7.40 -9.81
C GLU A 80 -10.57 -6.47 -8.86
N ALA A 81 -9.50 -5.82 -9.35
CA ALA A 81 -8.76 -4.84 -8.57
C ALA A 81 -9.64 -3.66 -8.18
N LEU A 82 -10.41 -3.14 -9.15
CA LEU A 82 -11.29 -2.01 -8.89
C LEU A 82 -12.39 -2.37 -7.90
N ALA A 83 -12.90 -3.58 -7.98
CA ALA A 83 -13.90 -4.08 -7.01
C ALA A 83 -13.32 -4.13 -5.60
N MET A 84 -12.08 -4.57 -5.44
CA MET A 84 -11.41 -4.61 -4.13
C MET A 84 -11.17 -3.20 -3.59
N ILE A 85 -10.73 -2.30 -4.44
CA ILE A 85 -10.51 -0.89 -4.05
C ILE A 85 -11.80 -0.29 -3.52
N THR A 86 -12.92 -0.53 -4.21
CA THR A 86 -14.21 -0.02 -3.80
C THR A 86 -14.68 -0.68 -2.49
N ARG A 87 -14.56 -2.00 -2.43
CA ARG A 87 -15.03 -2.78 -1.28
C ARG A 87 -14.36 -2.37 0.02
N TYR A 88 -13.05 -2.14 -0.03
CA TYR A 88 -12.26 -1.84 1.16
C TYR A 88 -11.97 -0.34 1.33
N GLY A 89 -12.48 0.50 0.45
CA GLY A 89 -12.27 1.94 0.56
C GLY A 89 -10.82 2.36 0.41
N LEU A 90 -10.09 1.71 -0.51
CA LEU A 90 -8.66 1.94 -0.67
C LEU A 90 -8.36 3.10 -1.60
N SER A 91 -7.25 3.78 -1.37
CA SER A 91 -6.72 4.74 -2.33
C SER A 91 -5.82 4.07 -3.36
N LEU A 92 -5.30 2.89 -3.01
CA LEU A 92 -4.49 2.08 -3.91
C LEU A 92 -4.59 0.61 -3.51
N LEU A 93 -4.23 -0.27 -4.43
CA LEU A 93 -4.18 -1.71 -4.18
C LEU A 93 -2.83 -2.24 -4.63
N PRO A 94 -2.02 -2.79 -3.72
CA PRO A 94 -0.73 -3.38 -4.08
C PRO A 94 -0.89 -4.57 -5.02
N VAL A 95 0.04 -4.66 -5.97
CA VAL A 95 0.12 -5.77 -6.92
C VAL A 95 1.36 -6.58 -6.60
N VAL A 96 1.18 -7.88 -6.50
CA VAL A 96 2.27 -8.79 -6.12
C VAL A 96 2.45 -9.91 -7.14
N SER A 97 3.66 -10.44 -7.18
CA SER A 97 3.95 -11.65 -7.94
C SER A 97 3.56 -12.87 -7.12
N VAL A 98 3.71 -14.04 -7.72
CA VAL A 98 3.34 -15.30 -7.08
C VAL A 98 4.14 -15.56 -5.80
N ASP A 99 5.35 -15.03 -5.69
CA ASP A 99 6.21 -15.21 -4.52
C ASP A 99 6.08 -14.06 -3.49
N GLY A 100 5.12 -13.15 -3.70
CA GLY A 100 4.89 -12.06 -2.76
C GLY A 100 5.72 -10.81 -2.99
N THR A 101 6.49 -10.76 -4.07
CA THR A 101 7.26 -9.57 -4.42
C THR A 101 6.32 -8.44 -4.82
N TYR A 102 6.57 -7.26 -4.27
CA TYR A 102 5.80 -6.07 -4.62
C TYR A 102 6.18 -5.58 -6.01
N LEU A 103 5.20 -5.43 -6.88
CA LEU A 103 5.42 -5.01 -8.27
C LEU A 103 5.00 -3.57 -8.54
N GLY A 104 4.23 -2.98 -7.67
CA GLY A 104 3.64 -1.66 -7.84
C GLY A 104 2.20 -1.70 -7.36
N ALA A 105 1.40 -0.73 -7.79
CA ALA A 105 0.02 -0.64 -7.31
C ALA A 105 -0.94 -0.21 -8.41
N ILE A 106 -2.20 -0.52 -8.20
CA ILE A 106 -3.31 0.04 -8.97
C ILE A 106 -3.89 1.17 -8.12
N THR A 107 -4.03 2.34 -8.70
CA THR A 107 -4.64 3.47 -8.01
C THR A 107 -6.08 3.64 -8.48
N ARG A 108 -6.84 4.41 -7.70
CA ARG A 108 -8.23 4.71 -7.97
C ARG A 108 -8.44 5.50 -9.27
N ASP A 109 -7.46 6.28 -9.63
CA ASP A 109 -7.57 7.18 -10.79
C ASP A 109 -7.15 6.51 -12.08
#